data_179818b1905f461b48987b2463ffaee0
#
_entry.id   179818b1905f461b48987b2463ffaee0
#
_cell.length_a   1.000
_cell.length_b   1.000
_cell.length_c   1.000
_cell.angle_alpha   90.00
_cell.angle_beta   90.00
_cell.angle_gamma   90.00
#
_symmetry.space_group_name_H-M   'P 1'
#
loop_
_entity.id
_entity.type
_entity.pdbx_description
1 polymer ?
#
loop_
_entity_poly.entity_id
_entity_poly.type
_entity_poly.pdbx_seq_one_letter_code
_entity_poly.pdbx_strand_id
1 'polypeptide(L)'
;MSKIIVKAFFALPLLTLFFAAPAPGMAGERFITLASTTSTVASGLYDRILPLFTKKTGIAVHVIAVGTGQALRLSQNGDADGLLVHHPPSEQAFVEAGFGIDRRLVMYNQFLIAGPKNDPAKAAGADNVSEALRRIAAKGAPFISRADDSGTHKKELGLWRSARIDPKPGSGIWYMETGSGMGATLRMATATSGYTLTDRGTWLSYRDKGGMAAIFDKADPGLRNQYSVIMVNPARHPHVKAADVRSFMDWLTAPAG
;
A
#
# COMPACT_ATOMS: atom_id res chain seq x y z
N MET A 1 -95.91 -9.63 41.80
CA MET A 1 -94.50 -9.36 42.20
C MET A 1 -93.57 -10.29 41.40
N SER A 2 -93.00 -9.78 40.37
CA SER A 2 -92.18 -10.57 39.42
C SER A 2 -90.74 -10.18 39.60
N LYS A 3 -89.83 -11.14 39.94
CA LYS A 3 -88.36 -10.92 40.11
C LYS A 3 -87.67 -11.09 38.80
N ILE A 4 -87.04 -10.02 38.32
CA ILE A 4 -86.17 -10.00 37.14
C ILE A 4 -84.80 -10.43 37.61
N ILE A 5 -84.30 -11.54 37.06
CA ILE A 5 -82.86 -12.00 37.23
C ILE A 5 -82.04 -11.45 36.11
N VAL A 6 -81.13 -10.53 36.42
CA VAL A 6 -80.14 -10.01 35.47
C VAL A 6 -78.93 -10.94 35.50
N LYS A 7 -78.64 -11.62 34.37
CA LYS A 7 -77.42 -12.40 34.18
C LYS A 7 -76.31 -11.48 33.70
N ALA A 8 -75.28 -11.26 34.50
CA ALA A 8 -74.08 -10.55 34.07
C ALA A 8 -73.15 -11.48 33.27
N PHE A 9 -72.93 -11.15 32.06
CA PHE A 9 -71.90 -11.81 31.23
C PHE A 9 -70.52 -11.17 31.50
N PHE A 10 -69.63 -11.95 32.13
CA PHE A 10 -68.19 -11.57 32.22
C PHE A 10 -67.46 -11.92 30.91
N ALA A 11 -67.10 -10.92 30.14
CA ALA A 11 -66.24 -11.07 29.00
C ALA A 11 -64.78 -11.07 29.49
N LEU A 12 -64.12 -12.20 29.35
CA LEU A 12 -62.70 -12.36 29.66
C LEU A 12 -61.83 -11.80 28.42
N PRO A 13 -60.98 -10.78 28.60
CA PRO A 13 -60.16 -10.32 27.51
C PRO A 13 -59.08 -11.35 27.19
N LEU A 14 -59.06 -11.82 25.95
CA LEU A 14 -58.00 -12.68 25.39
C LEU A 14 -56.75 -11.85 25.17
N LEU A 15 -55.76 -11.97 26.07
CA LEU A 15 -54.47 -11.29 25.95
C LEU A 15 -53.63 -12.02 24.89
N THR A 16 -53.63 -11.51 23.65
CA THR A 16 -52.76 -11.99 22.59
C THR A 16 -51.33 -11.54 22.87
N LEU A 17 -50.46 -12.47 23.31
CA LEU A 17 -49.00 -12.25 23.38
C LEU A 17 -48.46 -12.16 21.98
N PHE A 18 -48.15 -10.93 21.53
CA PHE A 18 -47.31 -10.72 20.32
C PHE A 18 -45.86 -11.10 20.65
N PHE A 19 -45.42 -12.27 20.20
CA PHE A 19 -44.01 -12.57 20.12
C PHE A 19 -43.39 -11.68 19.02
N ALA A 20 -42.74 -10.58 19.42
CA ALA A 20 -41.88 -9.80 18.51
C ALA A 20 -40.70 -10.69 18.11
N ALA A 21 -40.68 -11.15 16.87
CA ALA A 21 -39.50 -11.77 16.30
C ALA A 21 -38.34 -10.76 16.40
N PRO A 22 -37.13 -11.17 16.84
CA PRO A 22 -35.98 -10.27 16.84
C PRO A 22 -35.76 -9.79 15.42
N ALA A 23 -35.72 -8.47 15.22
CA ALA A 23 -35.36 -7.88 13.97
C ALA A 23 -33.96 -8.43 13.54
N PRO A 24 -33.73 -8.79 12.26
CA PRO A 24 -32.43 -9.20 11.83
C PRO A 24 -31.48 -8.05 12.17
N GLY A 25 -30.54 -8.31 13.09
CA GLY A 25 -29.51 -7.36 13.45
C GLY A 25 -28.81 -6.99 12.16
N MET A 26 -28.68 -5.71 11.86
CA MET A 26 -27.81 -5.24 10.77
C MET A 26 -26.41 -5.74 11.13
N ALA A 27 -26.00 -6.85 10.51
CA ALA A 27 -24.63 -7.32 10.62
C ALA A 27 -23.77 -6.16 10.12
N GLY A 28 -22.98 -5.55 11.02
CA GLY A 28 -22.07 -4.46 10.65
C GLY A 28 -21.20 -4.91 9.49
N GLU A 29 -20.84 -3.99 8.61
CA GLU A 29 -19.98 -4.26 7.46
C GLU A 29 -18.73 -5.03 7.91
N ARG A 30 -18.54 -6.21 7.36
CA ARG A 30 -17.37 -7.05 7.64
C ARG A 30 -16.18 -6.50 6.88
N PHE A 31 -15.14 -6.05 7.56
CA PHE A 31 -13.98 -5.43 6.93
C PHE A 31 -12.67 -5.77 7.64
N ILE A 32 -11.57 -5.60 6.88
CA ILE A 32 -10.21 -5.59 7.41
C ILE A 32 -9.56 -4.23 7.15
N THR A 33 -8.62 -3.83 8.01
CA THR A 33 -7.76 -2.67 7.84
C THR A 33 -6.40 -3.13 7.31
N LEU A 34 -6.02 -2.64 6.13
CA LEU A 34 -4.78 -2.99 5.46
C LEU A 34 -3.83 -1.80 5.44
N ALA A 35 -2.72 -1.86 6.18
CA ALA A 35 -1.66 -0.87 6.08
C ALA A 35 -0.86 -1.10 4.78
N SER A 36 -0.70 -0.06 3.98
CA SER A 36 -0.04 -0.14 2.68
C SER A 36 0.70 1.13 2.32
N THR A 37 1.20 1.22 1.08
CA THR A 37 2.01 2.35 0.64
C THR A 37 1.27 3.26 -0.33
N THR A 38 1.58 4.57 -0.26
CA THR A 38 1.03 5.56 -1.19
C THR A 38 1.36 5.23 -2.65
N SER A 39 2.51 4.61 -2.92
CA SER A 39 2.87 4.18 -4.28
C SER A 39 2.00 3.03 -4.77
N THR A 40 1.60 2.10 -3.90
CA THR A 40 0.67 1.01 -4.27
C THR A 40 -0.72 1.58 -4.63
N VAL A 41 -1.23 2.55 -3.86
CA VAL A 41 -2.48 3.25 -4.21
C VAL A 41 -2.31 4.02 -5.53
N ALA A 42 -1.23 4.78 -5.69
CA ALA A 42 -0.97 5.57 -6.89
C ALA A 42 -0.84 4.74 -8.17
N SER A 43 -0.51 3.45 -8.07
CA SER A 43 -0.48 2.52 -9.21
C SER A 43 -1.86 2.17 -9.75
N GLY A 44 -2.95 2.44 -9.01
CA GLY A 44 -4.32 2.05 -9.33
C GLY A 44 -4.62 0.56 -9.11
N LEU A 45 -3.73 -0.17 -8.44
CA LEU A 45 -3.90 -1.61 -8.19
C LEU A 45 -5.16 -1.89 -7.37
N TYR A 46 -5.35 -1.16 -6.28
CA TYR A 46 -6.46 -1.40 -5.35
C TYR A 46 -7.82 -1.16 -5.97
N ASP A 47 -7.96 -0.15 -6.84
CA ASP A 47 -9.20 0.13 -7.56
C ASP A 47 -9.65 -1.05 -8.43
N ARG A 48 -8.71 -1.88 -8.85
CA ARG A 48 -8.97 -3.07 -9.68
C ARG A 48 -9.25 -4.31 -8.85
N ILE A 49 -8.46 -4.57 -7.81
CA ILE A 49 -8.49 -5.87 -7.12
C ILE A 49 -9.46 -5.89 -5.93
N LEU A 50 -9.58 -4.82 -5.13
CA LEU A 50 -10.38 -4.85 -3.91
C LEU A 50 -11.88 -5.05 -4.16
N PRO A 51 -12.51 -4.43 -5.19
CA PRO A 51 -13.92 -4.72 -5.51
C PRO A 51 -14.17 -6.20 -5.85
N LEU A 52 -13.20 -6.87 -6.49
CA LEU A 52 -13.31 -8.30 -6.83
C LEU A 52 -13.28 -9.17 -5.57
N PHE A 53 -12.38 -8.86 -4.64
CA PHE A 53 -12.31 -9.54 -3.35
C PHE A 53 -13.60 -9.35 -2.55
N THR A 54 -14.06 -8.10 -2.38
CA THR A 54 -15.28 -7.79 -1.63
C THR A 54 -16.51 -8.47 -2.25
N LYS A 55 -16.63 -8.45 -3.59
CA LYS A 55 -17.72 -9.16 -4.29
C LYS A 55 -17.71 -10.68 -4.01
N LYS A 56 -16.52 -11.28 -3.93
CA LYS A 56 -16.36 -12.73 -3.71
C LYS A 56 -16.62 -13.15 -2.26
N THR A 57 -16.24 -12.32 -1.29
CA THR A 57 -16.17 -12.72 0.13
C THR A 57 -17.13 -11.97 1.05
N GLY A 58 -17.66 -10.83 0.62
CA GLY A 58 -18.41 -9.91 1.48
C GLY A 58 -17.52 -9.12 2.47
N ILE A 59 -16.18 -9.24 2.38
CA ILE A 59 -15.24 -8.55 3.26
C ILE A 59 -14.74 -7.28 2.55
N ALA A 60 -14.97 -6.10 3.13
CA ALA A 60 -14.38 -4.86 2.66
C ALA A 60 -12.91 -4.75 3.09
N VAL A 61 -12.09 -4.01 2.34
CA VAL A 61 -10.69 -3.74 2.68
C VAL A 61 -10.48 -2.24 2.78
N HIS A 62 -10.26 -1.76 4.00
CA HIS A 62 -9.96 -0.35 4.27
C HIS A 62 -8.45 -0.14 4.23
N VAL A 63 -7.97 0.58 3.23
CA VAL A 63 -6.53 0.80 3.01
C VAL A 63 -6.06 2.06 3.71
N ILE A 64 -5.06 1.93 4.58
CA ILE A 64 -4.29 3.06 5.13
C ILE A 64 -3.00 3.21 4.30
N ALA A 65 -2.96 4.21 3.44
CA ALA A 65 -1.86 4.46 2.52
C ALA A 65 -0.86 5.47 3.08
N VAL A 66 0.31 5.00 3.49
CA VAL A 66 1.38 5.81 4.09
C VAL A 66 2.76 5.39 3.56
N GLY A 67 3.86 5.89 4.10
CA GLY A 67 5.19 5.35 3.81
C GLY A 67 5.41 3.98 4.46
N THR A 68 6.28 3.14 3.89
CA THR A 68 6.53 1.77 4.41
C THR A 68 6.89 1.76 5.91
N GLY A 69 7.73 2.69 6.36
CA GLY A 69 8.11 2.76 7.77
C GLY A 69 6.90 3.09 8.66
N GLN A 70 6.01 3.96 8.24
CA GLN A 70 4.79 4.29 8.97
C GLN A 70 3.78 3.15 8.93
N ALA A 71 3.61 2.46 7.78
CA ALA A 71 2.75 1.27 7.68
C ALA A 71 3.18 0.19 8.68
N LEU A 72 4.49 -0.07 8.78
CA LEU A 72 5.03 -1.00 9.76
C LEU A 72 4.77 -0.54 11.20
N ARG A 73 4.96 0.74 11.52
CA ARG A 73 4.67 1.27 12.87
C ARG A 73 3.19 1.15 13.26
N LEU A 74 2.27 1.50 12.35
CA LEU A 74 0.83 1.30 12.59
C LEU A 74 0.52 -0.16 12.90
N SER A 75 1.10 -1.07 12.14
CA SER A 75 0.91 -2.51 12.33
C SER A 75 1.58 -3.05 13.60
N GLN A 76 2.72 -2.47 14.01
CA GLN A 76 3.34 -2.77 15.32
C GLN A 76 2.45 -2.39 16.49
N ASN A 77 1.68 -1.30 16.36
CA ASN A 77 0.72 -0.84 17.37
C ASN A 77 -0.60 -1.63 17.37
N GLY A 78 -0.87 -2.43 16.32
CA GLY A 78 -2.15 -3.11 16.12
C GLY A 78 -3.22 -2.27 15.43
N ASP A 79 -2.87 -1.12 14.85
CA ASP A 79 -3.80 -0.22 14.15
C ASP A 79 -4.22 -0.75 12.76
N ALA A 80 -3.69 -1.89 12.34
CA ALA A 80 -4.05 -2.59 11.12
C ALA A 80 -4.15 -4.09 11.35
N ASP A 81 -4.96 -4.77 10.55
CA ASP A 81 -5.11 -6.23 10.59
C ASP A 81 -4.02 -6.93 9.75
N GLY A 82 -3.57 -6.28 8.70
CA GLY A 82 -2.52 -6.79 7.81
C GLY A 82 -1.77 -5.68 7.08
N LEU A 83 -0.68 -6.07 6.41
CA LEU A 83 0.16 -5.18 5.60
C LEU A 83 0.26 -5.70 4.17
N LEU A 84 0.33 -4.77 3.20
CA LEU A 84 0.80 -5.05 1.85
C LEU A 84 1.84 -3.99 1.50
N VAL A 85 3.10 -4.38 1.51
CA VAL A 85 4.28 -3.51 1.38
C VAL A 85 5.33 -4.13 0.44
N HIS A 86 6.40 -3.39 0.14
CA HIS A 86 7.38 -3.79 -0.87
C HIS A 86 8.83 -3.43 -0.50
N HIS A 87 9.23 -3.67 0.76
CA HIS A 87 10.61 -3.52 1.20
C HIS A 87 11.05 -4.75 2.01
N PRO A 88 11.52 -5.83 1.35
CA PRO A 88 11.80 -7.12 1.98
C PRO A 88 12.65 -7.06 3.27
N PRO A 89 13.71 -6.24 3.38
CA PRO A 89 14.48 -6.18 4.62
C PRO A 89 13.66 -5.68 5.82
N SER A 90 12.82 -4.66 5.64
CA SER A 90 11.96 -4.15 6.74
C SER A 90 10.83 -5.11 7.07
N GLU A 91 10.29 -5.83 6.08
CA GLU A 91 9.26 -6.85 6.25
C GLU A 91 9.80 -8.04 7.07
N GLN A 92 11.01 -8.48 6.75
CA GLN A 92 11.67 -9.58 7.45
C GLN A 92 11.95 -9.20 8.91
N ALA A 93 12.52 -8.02 9.15
CA ALA A 93 12.74 -7.51 10.51
C ALA A 93 11.43 -7.41 11.32
N PHE A 94 10.31 -7.02 10.69
CA PHE A 94 8.99 -6.96 11.33
C PHE A 94 8.50 -8.35 11.76
N VAL A 95 8.70 -9.37 10.93
CA VAL A 95 8.32 -10.76 11.23
C VAL A 95 9.24 -11.36 12.30
N GLU A 96 10.57 -11.17 12.17
CA GLU A 96 11.57 -11.65 13.14
C GLU A 96 11.35 -11.05 14.54
N ALA A 97 10.92 -9.78 14.61
CA ALA A 97 10.54 -9.13 15.86
C ALA A 97 9.17 -9.63 16.42
N GLY A 98 8.48 -10.53 15.72
CA GLY A 98 7.23 -11.16 16.14
C GLY A 98 5.99 -10.27 16.03
N PHE A 99 6.06 -9.14 15.30
CA PHE A 99 4.92 -8.27 15.06
C PHE A 99 4.04 -8.75 13.91
N GLY A 100 4.60 -9.49 12.96
CA GLY A 100 3.89 -10.09 11.84
C GLY A 100 4.10 -11.59 11.74
N ILE A 101 3.15 -12.26 11.12
CA ILE A 101 3.21 -13.70 10.82
C ILE A 101 2.79 -13.95 9.36
N ASP A 102 3.10 -15.13 8.84
CA ASP A 102 2.63 -15.62 7.54
C ASP A 102 2.93 -14.64 6.39
N ARG A 103 4.20 -14.16 6.31
CA ARG A 103 4.63 -13.32 5.20
C ARG A 103 4.62 -14.10 3.88
N ARG A 104 3.83 -13.63 2.90
CA ARG A 104 3.71 -14.24 1.58
C ARG A 104 4.10 -13.28 0.47
N LEU A 105 4.80 -13.78 -0.53
CA LEU A 105 5.06 -13.04 -1.76
C LEU A 105 3.78 -12.98 -2.59
N VAL A 106 3.43 -11.79 -3.07
CA VAL A 106 2.20 -11.56 -3.86
C VAL A 106 2.53 -11.36 -5.32
N MET A 107 3.36 -10.38 -5.60
CA MET A 107 3.70 -9.96 -6.96
C MET A 107 5.05 -9.26 -6.98
N TYR A 108 5.52 -8.94 -8.15
CA TYR A 108 6.62 -7.99 -8.33
C TYR A 108 6.28 -7.00 -9.45
N ASN A 109 6.81 -5.81 -9.36
CA ASN A 109 6.97 -4.92 -10.48
C ASN A 109 8.45 -4.48 -10.58
N GLN A 110 8.74 -3.47 -11.36
CA GLN A 110 10.09 -2.98 -11.56
C GLN A 110 10.12 -1.48 -11.27
N PHE A 111 11.18 -1.03 -10.60
CA PHE A 111 11.53 0.37 -10.58
C PHE A 111 12.17 0.78 -11.92
N LEU A 112 12.14 2.07 -12.18
CA LEU A 112 12.83 2.70 -13.29
C LEU A 112 13.37 4.08 -12.87
N ILE A 113 14.33 4.61 -13.61
CA ILE A 113 14.73 6.01 -13.48
C ILE A 113 13.97 6.79 -14.55
N ALA A 114 13.06 7.66 -14.12
CA ALA A 114 12.46 8.67 -14.98
C ALA A 114 13.36 9.91 -15.03
N GLY A 115 13.38 10.61 -16.14
CA GLY A 115 14.20 11.80 -16.31
C GLY A 115 13.85 12.57 -17.58
N PRO A 116 14.52 13.69 -17.86
CA PRO A 116 14.25 14.51 -19.04
C PRO A 116 14.60 13.75 -20.33
N LYS A 117 13.77 13.91 -21.37
CA LYS A 117 13.94 13.21 -22.66
C LYS A 117 15.29 13.43 -23.33
N ASN A 118 15.92 14.59 -23.12
CA ASN A 118 17.22 14.91 -23.67
C ASN A 118 18.39 14.25 -22.93
N ASP A 119 18.12 13.59 -21.81
CA ASP A 119 19.05 12.77 -21.01
C ASP A 119 20.47 13.37 -20.89
N PRO A 120 20.66 14.54 -20.25
CA PRO A 120 21.94 15.23 -20.20
C PRO A 120 23.03 14.43 -19.49
N ALA A 121 22.67 13.47 -18.63
CA ALA A 121 23.60 12.57 -17.97
C ALA A 121 23.94 11.32 -18.81
N LYS A 122 23.28 11.10 -19.96
CA LYS A 122 23.41 9.89 -20.78
C LYS A 122 23.16 8.60 -19.98
N ALA A 123 22.24 8.66 -19.03
CA ALA A 123 21.88 7.56 -18.13
C ALA A 123 21.21 6.40 -18.88
N ALA A 124 20.48 6.67 -19.95
CA ALA A 124 19.86 5.66 -20.81
C ALA A 124 20.88 4.67 -21.43
N GLY A 125 22.10 5.15 -21.71
CA GLY A 125 23.19 4.36 -22.26
C GLY A 125 23.95 3.52 -21.23
N ALA A 126 23.56 3.53 -19.95
CA ALA A 126 24.23 2.75 -18.92
C ALA A 126 23.92 1.25 -19.06
N ASP A 127 24.86 0.38 -18.64
CA ASP A 127 24.67 -1.07 -18.67
C ASP A 127 23.82 -1.57 -17.49
N ASN A 128 23.86 -0.89 -16.35
CA ASN A 128 23.10 -1.20 -15.15
C ASN A 128 22.69 0.07 -14.41
N VAL A 129 21.76 -0.09 -13.46
CA VAL A 129 21.20 1.05 -12.72
C VAL A 129 22.25 1.79 -11.88
N SER A 130 23.26 1.09 -11.35
CA SER A 130 24.34 1.72 -10.57
C SER A 130 25.20 2.63 -11.46
N GLU A 131 25.45 2.25 -12.71
CA GLU A 131 26.13 3.10 -13.67
C GLU A 131 25.28 4.30 -14.07
N ALA A 132 23.97 4.11 -14.30
CA ALA A 132 23.07 5.22 -14.59
C ALA A 132 23.11 6.28 -13.48
N LEU A 133 23.06 5.85 -12.21
CA LEU A 133 23.17 6.73 -11.06
C LEU A 133 24.54 7.43 -10.97
N ARG A 134 25.64 6.72 -11.26
CA ARG A 134 26.98 7.34 -11.33
C ARG A 134 27.07 8.44 -12.38
N ARG A 135 26.49 8.21 -13.55
CA ARG A 135 26.46 9.21 -14.63
C ARG A 135 25.67 10.47 -14.23
N ILE A 136 24.51 10.27 -13.57
CA ILE A 136 23.68 11.36 -13.07
C ILE A 136 24.45 12.19 -12.03
N ALA A 137 25.07 11.55 -11.04
CA ALA A 137 25.84 12.22 -10.01
C ALA A 137 27.08 12.92 -10.58
N ALA A 138 27.84 12.27 -11.46
CA ALA A 138 29.03 12.85 -12.09
C ALA A 138 28.71 14.09 -12.94
N LYS A 139 27.52 14.10 -13.56
CA LYS A 139 27.02 15.26 -14.31
C LYS A 139 26.56 16.40 -13.39
N GLY A 140 26.28 16.12 -12.10
CA GLY A 140 25.58 17.05 -11.21
C GLY A 140 24.17 17.35 -11.71
N ALA A 141 23.55 16.43 -12.44
CA ALA A 141 22.18 16.59 -12.94
C ALA A 141 21.18 16.44 -11.80
N PRO A 142 20.12 17.29 -11.75
CA PRO A 142 19.15 17.20 -10.67
C PRO A 142 18.60 15.80 -10.50
N PHE A 143 18.66 15.28 -9.28
CA PHE A 143 18.01 14.03 -8.89
C PHE A 143 17.04 14.31 -7.74
N ILE A 144 15.78 13.95 -7.94
CA ILE A 144 14.70 14.25 -7.02
C ILE A 144 14.39 13.00 -6.21
N SER A 145 14.70 13.04 -4.93
CA SER A 145 14.44 12.01 -3.94
C SER A 145 13.11 12.21 -3.25
N ARG A 146 12.44 11.14 -2.90
CA ARG A 146 11.26 11.20 -2.05
C ARG A 146 11.59 11.64 -0.62
N ALA A 147 12.67 11.15 -0.05
CA ALA A 147 13.14 11.46 1.31
C ALA A 147 12.05 11.33 2.41
N ASP A 148 11.08 10.40 2.24
CA ASP A 148 9.88 10.24 3.08
C ASP A 148 9.81 8.90 3.83
N ASP A 149 10.93 8.22 3.97
CA ASP A 149 11.04 6.86 4.57
C ASP A 149 10.16 5.79 3.90
N SER A 150 9.70 6.04 2.68
CA SER A 150 8.94 5.06 1.89
C SER A 150 9.79 3.90 1.39
N GLY A 151 9.15 2.84 0.89
CA GLY A 151 9.84 1.73 0.22
C GLY A 151 10.64 2.19 -0.99
N THR A 152 10.14 3.17 -1.75
CA THR A 152 10.86 3.77 -2.88
C THR A 152 12.10 4.53 -2.41
N HIS A 153 11.99 5.34 -1.34
CA HIS A 153 13.14 6.05 -0.76
C HIS A 153 14.20 5.06 -0.24
N LYS A 154 13.77 4.03 0.51
CA LYS A 154 14.70 2.98 0.99
C LYS A 154 15.40 2.26 -0.17
N LYS A 155 14.66 1.97 -1.24
CA LYS A 155 15.21 1.38 -2.47
C LYS A 155 16.23 2.29 -3.13
N GLU A 156 15.91 3.56 -3.29
CA GLU A 156 16.79 4.59 -3.84
C GLU A 156 18.11 4.65 -3.09
N LEU A 157 18.06 4.78 -1.75
CA LEU A 157 19.26 4.79 -0.91
C LEU A 157 20.08 3.49 -1.05
N GLY A 158 19.42 2.35 -1.22
CA GLY A 158 20.06 1.07 -1.52
C GLY A 158 20.80 1.09 -2.85
N LEU A 159 20.22 1.68 -3.88
CA LEU A 159 20.81 1.81 -5.21
C LEU A 159 22.01 2.78 -5.20
N TRP A 160 21.94 3.91 -4.49
CA TRP A 160 23.07 4.82 -4.31
C TRP A 160 24.25 4.11 -3.64
N ARG A 161 23.99 3.33 -2.54
CA ARG A 161 25.03 2.51 -1.91
C ARG A 161 25.64 1.50 -2.88
N SER A 162 24.83 0.83 -3.69
CA SER A 162 25.31 -0.13 -4.71
C SER A 162 26.15 0.56 -5.78
N ALA A 163 25.82 1.81 -6.10
CA ALA A 163 26.62 2.66 -7.00
C ALA A 163 27.91 3.19 -6.32
N ARG A 164 28.11 2.96 -5.02
CA ARG A 164 29.21 3.49 -4.19
C ARG A 164 29.23 5.01 -4.16
N ILE A 165 28.05 5.64 -4.11
CA ILE A 165 27.88 7.09 -4.03
C ILE A 165 27.07 7.39 -2.78
N ASP A 166 27.53 8.36 -1.99
CA ASP A 166 26.73 9.06 -1.00
C ASP A 166 26.14 10.31 -1.66
N PRO A 167 24.82 10.41 -1.84
CA PRO A 167 24.22 11.59 -2.47
C PRO A 167 24.12 12.79 -1.50
N LYS A 168 24.30 12.60 -0.18
CA LYS A 168 24.11 13.64 0.85
C LYS A 168 24.97 14.88 0.64
N PRO A 169 26.26 14.80 0.23
CA PRO A 169 27.03 15.99 -0.08
C PRO A 169 26.46 16.85 -1.22
N GLY A 170 25.60 16.27 -2.05
CA GLY A 170 24.87 16.95 -3.12
C GLY A 170 23.51 17.50 -2.71
N SER A 171 23.09 17.33 -1.43
CA SER A 171 21.79 17.80 -0.94
C SER A 171 21.63 19.31 -1.12
N GLY A 172 20.47 19.72 -1.67
CA GLY A 172 20.20 21.11 -2.01
C GLY A 172 20.97 21.65 -3.25
N ILE A 173 21.85 20.87 -3.86
CA ILE A 173 22.61 21.25 -5.08
C ILE A 173 22.05 20.45 -6.27
N TRP A 174 22.34 19.16 -6.34
CA TRP A 174 21.85 18.26 -7.39
C TRP A 174 20.96 17.14 -6.82
N TYR A 175 21.06 16.84 -5.54
CA TYR A 175 20.21 15.88 -4.85
C TYR A 175 19.14 16.60 -4.04
N MET A 176 17.90 16.59 -4.53
CA MET A 176 16.79 17.38 -3.97
C MET A 176 15.81 16.47 -3.26
N GLU A 177 15.61 16.71 -1.98
CA GLU A 177 14.79 15.91 -1.08
C GLU A 177 13.41 16.56 -0.91
N THR A 178 12.34 15.87 -1.35
CA THR A 178 10.97 16.44 -1.31
C THR A 178 10.24 16.22 0.00
N GLY A 179 10.61 15.22 0.77
CA GLY A 179 9.84 14.78 1.94
C GLY A 179 8.41 14.33 1.61
N SER A 180 8.14 13.97 0.35
CA SER A 180 6.78 13.83 -0.17
C SER A 180 6.55 12.55 -0.96
N GLY A 181 5.25 12.21 -1.20
CA GLY A 181 4.86 11.05 -2.00
C GLY A 181 5.24 11.16 -3.47
N MET A 182 5.18 10.02 -4.20
CA MET A 182 5.70 9.88 -5.55
C MET A 182 5.12 10.89 -6.56
N GLY A 183 3.83 11.24 -6.43
CA GLY A 183 3.19 12.21 -7.32
C GLY A 183 3.83 13.62 -7.21
N ALA A 184 4.13 14.10 -6.00
CA ALA A 184 4.81 15.36 -5.79
C ALA A 184 6.26 15.31 -6.29
N THR A 185 6.95 14.20 -6.03
CA THR A 185 8.32 13.96 -6.51
C THR A 185 8.40 13.98 -8.04
N LEU A 186 7.48 13.31 -8.73
CA LEU A 186 7.41 13.34 -10.20
C LEU A 186 7.11 14.74 -10.74
N ARG A 187 6.20 15.50 -10.11
CA ARG A 187 5.95 16.90 -10.51
C ARG A 187 7.21 17.76 -10.37
N MET A 188 7.93 17.62 -9.25
CA MET A 188 9.18 18.34 -9.06
C MET A 188 10.24 17.94 -10.08
N ALA A 189 10.38 16.64 -10.36
CA ALA A 189 11.30 16.14 -11.39
C ALA A 189 10.95 16.71 -12.78
N THR A 190 9.66 16.78 -13.13
CA THR A 190 9.19 17.41 -14.37
C THR A 190 9.55 18.89 -14.43
N ALA A 191 9.28 19.64 -13.35
CA ALA A 191 9.52 21.08 -13.28
C ALA A 191 11.01 21.46 -13.33
N THR A 192 11.87 20.61 -12.76
CA THR A 192 13.33 20.86 -12.69
C THR A 192 14.12 20.15 -13.80
N SER A 193 13.44 19.44 -14.72
CA SER A 193 14.09 18.55 -15.69
C SER A 193 15.07 17.58 -15.01
N GLY A 194 14.68 17.06 -13.84
CA GLY A 194 15.49 16.18 -13.00
C GLY A 194 15.17 14.70 -13.20
N TYR A 195 16.06 13.87 -12.70
CA TYR A 195 15.87 12.41 -12.63
C TYR A 195 15.19 12.02 -11.31
N THR A 196 14.49 10.90 -11.30
CA THR A 196 13.92 10.33 -10.08
C THR A 196 13.71 8.82 -10.21
N LEU A 197 13.75 8.12 -9.08
CA LEU A 197 13.35 6.71 -9.01
C LEU A 197 11.84 6.61 -8.83
N THR A 198 11.17 5.84 -9.67
CA THR A 198 9.74 5.52 -9.52
C THR A 198 9.48 4.06 -9.88
N ASP A 199 8.41 3.47 -9.34
CA ASP A 199 7.96 2.17 -9.82
C ASP A 199 7.20 2.31 -11.15
N ARG A 200 7.25 1.25 -11.96
CA ARG A 200 6.65 1.22 -13.30
C ARG A 200 5.14 1.46 -13.27
N GLY A 201 4.42 0.92 -12.27
CA GLY A 201 2.97 1.09 -12.15
C GLY A 201 2.61 2.56 -11.95
N THR A 202 3.27 3.24 -11.01
CA THR A 202 3.10 4.68 -10.78
C THR A 202 3.48 5.48 -12.01
N TRP A 203 4.60 5.15 -12.68
CA TRP A 203 5.00 5.83 -13.91
C TRP A 203 3.99 5.70 -15.04
N LEU A 204 3.41 4.52 -15.24
CA LEU A 204 2.39 4.31 -16.27
C LEU A 204 1.10 5.08 -15.97
N SER A 205 0.69 5.15 -14.71
CA SER A 205 -0.51 5.86 -14.26
C SER A 205 -0.33 7.38 -14.21
N TYR A 206 0.92 7.87 -14.11
CA TYR A 206 1.22 9.29 -14.08
C TYR A 206 0.99 9.94 -15.44
N ARG A 207 -0.01 10.83 -15.51
CA ARG A 207 -0.47 11.40 -16.80
C ARG A 207 0.37 12.59 -17.28
N ASP A 208 0.78 13.46 -16.37
CA ASP A 208 1.51 14.70 -16.68
C ASP A 208 3.02 14.45 -16.79
N LYS A 209 3.42 13.72 -17.80
CA LYS A 209 4.83 13.38 -18.02
C LYS A 209 5.65 14.57 -18.58
N GLY A 210 5.00 15.58 -19.14
CA GLY A 210 5.70 16.72 -19.74
C GLY A 210 6.86 16.33 -20.65
N GLY A 211 8.04 16.88 -20.38
CA GLY A 211 9.30 16.54 -21.05
C GLY A 211 10.04 15.31 -20.53
N MET A 212 9.39 14.51 -19.65
CA MET A 212 9.98 13.32 -19.01
C MET A 212 9.80 12.05 -19.83
N ALA A 213 10.73 11.11 -19.66
CA ALA A 213 10.70 9.75 -20.22
C ALA A 213 11.18 8.73 -19.17
N ALA A 214 10.93 7.45 -19.42
CA ALA A 214 11.61 6.37 -18.72
C ALA A 214 13.04 6.29 -19.30
N ILE A 215 14.01 6.81 -18.57
CA ILE A 215 15.40 6.94 -19.04
C ILE A 215 16.17 5.63 -18.88
N PHE A 216 16.09 5.02 -17.68
CA PHE A 216 16.66 3.71 -17.45
C PHE A 216 15.54 2.75 -17.01
N ASP A 217 15.13 1.89 -17.94
CA ASP A 217 14.01 0.96 -17.81
C ASP A 217 14.39 -0.46 -18.31
N LYS A 218 15.68 -0.78 -18.25
CA LYS A 218 16.21 -2.10 -18.60
C LYS A 218 15.94 -3.11 -17.48
N ALA A 219 15.92 -4.40 -17.82
CA ALA A 219 15.91 -5.46 -16.83
C ALA A 219 17.20 -5.38 -15.98
N ASP A 220 17.03 -5.14 -14.68
CA ASP A 220 18.12 -5.02 -13.73
C ASP A 220 17.66 -5.61 -12.38
N PRO A 221 18.41 -6.57 -11.79
CA PRO A 221 18.05 -7.16 -10.49
C PRO A 221 17.92 -6.10 -9.39
N GLY A 222 18.71 -5.03 -9.45
CA GLY A 222 18.63 -3.88 -8.55
C GLY A 222 17.29 -3.16 -8.61
N LEU A 223 16.58 -3.20 -9.73
CA LEU A 223 15.29 -2.53 -9.93
C LEU A 223 14.06 -3.39 -9.60
N ARG A 224 14.26 -4.67 -9.21
CA ARG A 224 13.14 -5.52 -8.83
C ARG A 224 12.43 -4.97 -7.60
N ASN A 225 11.10 -4.87 -7.67
CA ASN A 225 10.23 -4.38 -6.64
C ASN A 225 9.25 -5.50 -6.22
N GLN A 226 9.60 -6.22 -5.17
CA GLN A 226 8.86 -7.37 -4.66
C GLN A 226 7.84 -6.91 -3.63
N TYR A 227 6.60 -7.30 -3.78
CA TYR A 227 5.50 -7.05 -2.84
C TYR A 227 5.20 -8.27 -1.99
N SER A 228 4.90 -8.04 -0.73
CA SER A 228 4.46 -9.06 0.20
C SER A 228 3.23 -8.63 0.97
N VAL A 229 2.39 -9.60 1.32
CA VAL A 229 1.32 -9.46 2.30
C VAL A 229 1.73 -10.15 3.59
N ILE A 230 1.42 -9.53 4.73
CA ILE A 230 1.81 -10.01 6.07
C ILE A 230 0.61 -9.82 6.99
N MET A 231 0.28 -10.83 7.78
CA MET A 231 -0.73 -10.72 8.84
C MET A 231 -0.09 -10.09 10.08
N VAL A 232 -0.75 -9.11 10.68
CA VAL A 232 -0.38 -8.63 12.02
C VAL A 232 -0.60 -9.76 13.03
N ASN A 233 0.34 -9.94 13.94
CA ASN A 233 0.34 -11.10 14.85
C ASN A 233 -0.82 -11.03 15.87
N PRO A 234 -1.84 -11.91 15.77
CA PRO A 234 -2.98 -11.90 16.67
C PRO A 234 -2.62 -12.31 18.11
N ALA A 235 -1.47 -12.96 18.32
CA ALA A 235 -0.99 -13.25 19.68
C ALA A 235 -0.53 -11.98 20.42
N ARG A 236 -0.13 -10.95 19.70
CA ARG A 236 0.19 -9.62 20.27
C ARG A 236 -1.03 -8.69 20.29
N HIS A 237 -1.89 -8.81 19.28
CA HIS A 237 -3.05 -7.95 19.07
C HIS A 237 -4.32 -8.81 18.88
N PRO A 238 -4.99 -9.24 19.96
CA PRO A 238 -6.13 -10.17 19.89
C PRO A 238 -7.35 -9.65 19.10
N HIS A 239 -7.43 -8.33 18.87
CA HIS A 239 -8.50 -7.70 18.07
C HIS A 239 -8.29 -7.82 16.56
N VAL A 240 -7.11 -8.26 16.10
CA VAL A 240 -6.80 -8.48 14.68
C VAL A 240 -7.77 -9.52 14.10
N LYS A 241 -8.37 -9.17 12.98
CA LYS A 241 -9.34 -10.00 12.27
C LYS A 241 -8.65 -11.11 11.47
N ALA A 242 -7.91 -11.98 12.15
CA ALA A 242 -6.99 -12.94 11.57
C ALA A 242 -7.63 -13.85 10.52
N ALA A 243 -8.89 -14.29 10.71
CA ALA A 243 -9.60 -15.14 9.75
C ALA A 243 -9.88 -14.40 8.43
N ASP A 244 -10.25 -13.12 8.51
CA ASP A 244 -10.56 -12.28 7.35
C ASP A 244 -9.30 -11.88 6.60
N VAL A 245 -8.22 -11.56 7.33
CA VAL A 245 -6.89 -11.32 6.74
C VAL A 245 -6.39 -12.57 6.03
N ARG A 246 -6.51 -13.74 6.63
CA ARG A 246 -6.14 -15.01 5.99
C ARG A 246 -6.90 -15.22 4.69
N SER A 247 -8.21 -14.97 4.70
CA SER A 247 -9.06 -15.04 3.50
C SER A 247 -8.56 -14.10 2.39
N PHE A 248 -8.14 -12.88 2.76
CA PHE A 248 -7.56 -11.92 1.81
C PHE A 248 -6.19 -12.39 1.28
N MET A 249 -5.33 -12.89 2.16
CA MET A 249 -4.01 -13.40 1.79
C MET A 249 -4.13 -14.62 0.86
N ASP A 250 -5.02 -15.56 1.18
CA ASP A 250 -5.26 -16.77 0.37
C ASP A 250 -5.79 -16.37 -1.02
N TRP A 251 -6.69 -15.39 -1.08
CA TRP A 251 -7.21 -14.90 -2.35
C TRP A 251 -6.13 -14.22 -3.19
N LEU A 252 -5.28 -13.37 -2.59
CA LEU A 252 -4.19 -12.67 -3.30
C LEU A 252 -3.11 -13.62 -3.83
N THR A 253 -2.89 -14.75 -3.16
CA THR A 253 -1.81 -15.69 -3.50
C THR A 253 -2.30 -16.96 -4.21
N ALA A 254 -3.60 -17.05 -4.48
CA ALA A 254 -4.16 -18.17 -5.26
C ALA A 254 -3.78 -18.06 -6.74
N PRO A 255 -3.66 -19.20 -7.46
CA PRO A 255 -3.31 -19.23 -8.90
C PRO A 255 -4.29 -18.46 -9.80
N ALA A 256 -5.49 -18.14 -9.31
CA ALA A 256 -6.55 -17.40 -10.01
C ALA A 256 -6.89 -16.07 -9.35
N GLY A 257 -6.05 -15.58 -8.45
CA GLY A 257 -6.19 -14.29 -7.78
C GLY A 257 -5.49 -13.17 -8.52
#